data_915bbee773ad0b13f67af7f520076f1d
#
_entry.id   915bbee773ad0b13f67af7f520076f1d
#
_cell.length_a   1.000
_cell.length_b   1.000
_cell.length_c   1.000
_cell.angle_alpha   90.00
_cell.angle_beta   90.00
_cell.angle_gamma   90.00
#
_symmetry.space_group_name_H-M   'P 1'
#
loop_
_entity.id
_entity.type
_entity.pdbx_description
1 polymer ?
#
loop_
_entity_poly.entity_id
_entity_poly.type
_entity_poly.pdbx_seq_one_letter_code
_entity_poly.pdbx_strand_id
1 'polypeptide(L)'
;MAERPCFSGVLDGSAHDGLWQWAQRQYGLKGSWQTLWLNGLPLGRLNPQWGAQLKKDWPGAVGEDSDGLHLAGESWAALGLSLQSTACGWREAGVLRGWRGEYFDVCDEAGRPLFALERAAFRPFGLLSRAIHLNGLRSEEHTSELQS
;
A
#
# COMPACT_ATOMS: atom_id res chain seq x y z
N MET A 1 17.26 21.37 -14.03
CA MET A 1 17.35 20.01 -13.76
C MET A 1 17.64 19.76 -12.33
N ALA A 2 16.93 18.91 -11.73
CA ALA A 2 17.13 18.65 -10.34
C ALA A 2 18.28 17.69 -10.14
N GLU A 3 19.16 17.95 -9.21
CA GLU A 3 20.18 17.03 -8.87
C GLU A 3 19.57 15.87 -8.13
N ARG A 4 20.09 14.70 -8.35
CA ARG A 4 19.63 13.54 -7.59
C ARG A 4 20.16 13.66 -6.18
N PRO A 5 19.33 13.42 -5.20
CA PRO A 5 19.83 13.43 -3.85
C PRO A 5 20.83 12.30 -3.66
N CYS A 6 21.91 12.63 -3.01
CA CYS A 6 22.94 11.64 -2.72
C CYS A 6 22.75 11.18 -1.29
N PHE A 7 22.42 9.90 -1.12
CA PHE A 7 22.17 9.40 0.21
C PHE A 7 23.38 8.58 0.64
N SER A 8 24.10 9.09 1.60
CA SER A 8 25.26 8.39 2.09
C SER A 8 25.07 8.08 3.56
N GLY A 9 23.97 7.61 3.97
CA GLY A 9 23.73 7.29 5.36
C GLY A 9 22.29 7.53 5.71
N VAL A 10 22.02 7.65 7.00
CA VAL A 10 20.67 7.86 7.49
C VAL A 10 20.33 9.34 7.36
N LEU A 11 19.21 9.64 6.77
CA LEU A 11 18.75 11.01 6.64
C LEU A 11 18.27 11.52 8.00
N ASP A 12 18.58 12.76 8.32
CA ASP A 12 18.01 13.37 9.51
C ASP A 12 16.55 13.75 9.25
N GLY A 13 15.82 14.13 10.28
CA GLY A 13 14.41 14.46 10.16
C GLY A 13 14.14 15.60 9.19
N SER A 14 15.02 16.59 9.19
CA SER A 14 14.84 17.76 8.32
C SER A 14 15.01 17.38 6.85
N ALA A 15 16.01 16.59 6.52
CA ALA A 15 16.24 16.15 5.15
C ALA A 15 15.10 15.25 4.67
N HIS A 16 14.59 14.39 5.55
CA HIS A 16 13.47 13.51 5.23
C HIS A 16 12.21 14.32 4.94
N ASP A 17 11.91 15.32 5.74
CA ASP A 17 10.74 16.15 5.53
C ASP A 17 10.85 16.97 4.24
N GLY A 18 12.02 17.47 3.94
CA GLY A 18 12.27 18.18 2.70
C GLY A 18 12.05 17.31 1.47
N LEU A 19 12.51 16.07 1.53
CA LEU A 19 12.33 15.13 0.43
C LEU A 19 10.85 14.79 0.25
N TRP A 20 10.13 14.61 1.34
CA TRP A 20 8.70 14.32 1.29
C TRP A 20 7.93 15.49 0.68
N GLN A 21 8.22 16.71 1.09
CA GLN A 21 7.58 17.90 0.54
C GLN A 21 7.89 18.07 -0.94
N TRP A 22 9.12 17.80 -1.34
CA TRP A 22 9.51 17.87 -2.74
C TRP A 22 8.71 16.88 -3.57
N ALA A 23 8.58 15.63 -3.09
CA ALA A 23 7.84 14.60 -3.79
C ALA A 23 6.36 14.98 -3.94
N GLN A 24 5.77 15.54 -2.89
CA GLN A 24 4.39 16.00 -2.96
C GLN A 24 4.19 17.09 -4.00
N ARG A 25 5.12 18.02 -4.10
CA ARG A 25 5.02 19.09 -5.10
C ARG A 25 5.19 18.56 -6.52
N GLN A 26 6.10 17.61 -6.71
CA GLN A 26 6.37 17.08 -8.04
C GLN A 26 5.22 16.27 -8.61
N TYR A 27 4.58 15.50 -7.78
CA TYR A 27 3.51 14.63 -8.26
C TYR A 27 2.14 15.26 -8.21
N GLY A 28 2.04 16.49 -7.71
CA GLY A 28 0.83 17.30 -7.84
C GLY A 28 -0.44 16.66 -7.33
N LEU A 29 -0.34 15.85 -6.31
CA LEU A 29 -1.51 15.19 -5.78
C LEU A 29 -2.37 16.19 -5.05
N LYS A 30 -3.53 16.45 -5.58
CA LYS A 30 -4.49 17.34 -4.92
C LYS A 30 -5.27 16.54 -3.90
N GLY A 31 -5.48 17.15 -2.76
CA GLY A 31 -6.20 16.52 -1.66
C GLY A 31 -5.25 15.83 -0.69
N SER A 32 -5.82 15.37 0.39
CA SER A 32 -5.05 14.77 1.46
C SER A 32 -5.02 13.27 1.33
N TRP A 33 -3.86 12.68 1.57
CA TRP A 33 -3.78 11.24 1.71
C TRP A 33 -4.37 10.85 3.05
N GLN A 34 -5.09 9.75 3.07
CA GLN A 34 -5.71 9.24 4.27
C GLN A 34 -5.09 7.91 4.65
N THR A 35 -4.97 7.66 5.94
CA THR A 35 -4.55 6.35 6.42
C THR A 35 -5.71 5.38 6.24
N LEU A 36 -5.41 4.17 5.81
CA LEU A 36 -6.40 3.10 5.75
C LEU A 36 -6.21 2.19 6.94
N TRP A 37 -7.20 2.18 7.82
CA TRP A 37 -7.18 1.35 9.00
C TRP A 37 -7.96 0.07 8.75
N LEU A 38 -7.33 -1.05 8.96
CA LEU A 38 -7.92 -2.36 8.78
C LEU A 38 -7.97 -3.05 10.12
N ASN A 39 -9.16 -3.33 10.61
CA ASN A 39 -9.39 -3.90 11.94
C ASN A 39 -8.60 -3.16 13.03
N GLY A 40 -8.55 -1.84 12.93
CA GLY A 40 -7.89 -1.01 13.92
C GLY A 40 -6.38 -0.83 13.75
N LEU A 41 -5.79 -1.40 12.69
CA LEU A 41 -4.36 -1.22 12.42
C LEU A 41 -4.14 -0.32 11.19
N PRO A 42 -3.21 0.63 11.26
CA PRO A 42 -2.96 1.56 10.16
C PRO A 42 -2.06 0.91 9.12
N LEU A 43 -2.63 0.10 8.26
CA LEU A 43 -1.87 -0.73 7.33
C LEU A 43 -1.71 -0.15 5.93
N GLY A 44 -2.58 0.76 5.53
CA GLY A 44 -2.54 1.29 4.18
C GLY A 44 -2.61 2.80 4.14
N ARG A 45 -2.43 3.32 2.93
CA ARG A 45 -2.48 4.75 2.71
C ARG A 45 -3.17 5.03 1.39
N LEU A 46 -4.24 5.78 1.43
CA LEU A 46 -5.08 6.03 0.28
C LEU A 46 -4.86 7.43 -0.27
N ASN A 47 -4.65 7.54 -1.57
CA ASN A 47 -4.71 8.84 -2.19
C ASN A 47 -6.20 9.25 -2.32
N PRO A 48 -6.50 10.52 -2.62
CA PRO A 48 -7.90 10.96 -2.69
C PRO A 48 -8.74 10.21 -3.70
N GLN A 49 -8.17 9.84 -4.83
CA GLN A 49 -8.88 9.12 -5.86
C GLN A 49 -9.29 7.71 -5.41
N TRP A 50 -8.35 6.97 -4.85
CA TRP A 50 -8.64 5.62 -4.38
C TRP A 50 -9.50 5.63 -3.11
N GLY A 51 -9.37 6.68 -2.29
CA GLY A 51 -10.24 6.85 -1.13
C GLY A 51 -11.69 7.02 -1.54
N ALA A 52 -11.95 7.84 -2.54
CA ALA A 52 -13.31 8.04 -3.06
C ALA A 52 -13.85 6.75 -3.70
N GLN A 53 -13.01 6.05 -4.47
CA GLN A 53 -13.39 4.81 -5.11
C GLN A 53 -13.75 3.74 -4.08
N LEU A 54 -12.97 3.65 -3.01
CA LEU A 54 -13.21 2.70 -1.95
C LEU A 54 -14.52 2.99 -1.21
N LYS A 55 -14.78 4.24 -0.90
CA LYS A 55 -16.04 4.62 -0.24
C LYS A 55 -17.25 4.28 -1.09
N LYS A 56 -17.10 4.38 -2.40
CA LYS A 56 -18.19 4.07 -3.31
C LYS A 56 -18.43 2.57 -3.44
N ASP A 57 -17.36 1.78 -3.51
CA ASP A 57 -17.48 0.39 -3.88
C ASP A 57 -17.37 -0.61 -2.73
N TRP A 58 -17.01 -0.15 -1.54
CA TRP A 58 -16.89 -1.07 -0.41
C TRP A 58 -18.26 -1.61 -0.01
N PRO A 59 -18.41 -2.93 0.11
CA PRO A 59 -19.72 -3.52 0.38
C PRO A 59 -20.22 -3.33 1.81
N GLY A 60 -19.38 -2.97 2.73
CA GLY A 60 -19.73 -2.81 4.13
C GLY A 60 -19.70 -1.35 4.55
N ALA A 61 -19.75 -1.13 5.85
CA ALA A 61 -19.68 0.22 6.38
C ALA A 61 -18.24 0.73 6.31
N VAL A 62 -18.10 2.00 5.97
CA VAL A 62 -16.80 2.68 5.94
C VAL A 62 -16.87 3.75 7.01
N GLY A 63 -15.99 3.65 8.01
CA GLY A 63 -15.83 4.71 8.99
C GLY A 63 -14.86 5.74 8.45
N GLU A 64 -15.16 7.00 8.67
CA GLU A 64 -14.25 8.07 8.29
C GLU A 64 -14.15 9.08 9.41
N ASP A 65 -12.94 9.45 9.78
CA ASP A 65 -12.71 10.47 10.80
C ASP A 65 -11.41 11.22 10.47
N SER A 66 -10.91 11.99 11.43
CA SER A 66 -9.68 12.76 11.22
C SER A 66 -8.46 11.87 11.04
N ASP A 67 -8.52 10.61 11.45
CA ASP A 67 -7.39 9.69 11.33
C ASP A 67 -7.38 8.94 9.99
N GLY A 68 -8.48 8.92 9.27
CA GLY A 68 -8.55 8.28 7.96
C GLY A 68 -9.80 7.45 7.76
N LEU A 69 -9.70 6.45 6.90
CA LEU A 69 -10.79 5.53 6.62
C LEU A 69 -10.60 4.23 7.39
N HIS A 70 -11.69 3.72 7.93
CA HIS A 70 -11.67 2.52 8.77
C HIS A 70 -12.54 1.44 8.15
N LEU A 71 -11.94 0.29 7.88
CA LEU A 71 -12.65 -0.89 7.43
C LEU A 71 -12.48 -1.99 8.47
N ALA A 72 -13.51 -2.77 8.66
CA ALA A 72 -13.46 -3.86 9.62
C ALA A 72 -14.10 -5.12 9.03
N GLY A 73 -13.61 -6.26 9.45
CA GLY A 73 -14.16 -7.55 9.11
C GLY A 73 -14.22 -8.40 10.37
N GLU A 74 -14.96 -9.51 10.31
CA GLU A 74 -15.07 -10.40 11.44
C GLU A 74 -13.75 -11.05 11.80
N SER A 75 -12.87 -11.20 10.81
CA SER A 75 -11.54 -11.75 11.00
C SER A 75 -10.63 -11.15 9.93
N TRP A 76 -9.34 -11.37 10.07
CA TRP A 76 -8.39 -10.94 9.04
C TRP A 76 -8.67 -11.64 7.70
N ALA A 77 -9.02 -12.92 7.75
CA ALA A 77 -9.35 -13.67 6.54
C ALA A 77 -10.59 -13.09 5.86
N ALA A 78 -11.64 -12.79 6.62
CA ALA A 78 -12.86 -12.21 6.06
C ALA A 78 -12.61 -10.82 5.47
N LEU A 79 -11.83 -10.01 6.15
CA LEU A 79 -11.47 -8.69 5.64
C LEU A 79 -10.65 -8.80 4.36
N GLY A 80 -9.71 -9.72 4.33
CA GLY A 80 -8.89 -9.97 3.13
C GLY A 80 -9.74 -10.39 1.93
N LEU A 81 -10.74 -11.24 2.15
CA LEU A 81 -11.64 -11.64 1.08
C LEU A 81 -12.45 -10.46 0.55
N SER A 82 -12.90 -9.58 1.43
CA SER A 82 -13.65 -8.39 1.02
C SER A 82 -12.78 -7.43 0.22
N LEU A 83 -11.52 -7.26 0.62
CA LEU A 83 -10.57 -6.43 -0.12
C LEU A 83 -10.28 -7.04 -1.49
N GLN A 84 -10.10 -8.35 -1.54
CA GLN A 84 -9.86 -9.06 -2.79
C GLN A 84 -11.05 -8.94 -3.73
N SER A 85 -12.26 -9.08 -3.21
CA SER A 85 -13.49 -8.96 -3.99
C SER A 85 -13.65 -7.55 -4.56
N THR A 86 -13.37 -6.53 -3.75
CA THR A 86 -13.43 -5.15 -4.20
C THR A 86 -12.41 -4.90 -5.32
N ALA A 87 -11.19 -5.42 -5.16
CA ALA A 87 -10.16 -5.28 -6.18
C ALA A 87 -10.53 -6.01 -7.47
N CYS A 88 -11.15 -7.19 -7.36
CA CYS A 88 -11.63 -7.91 -8.55
C CYS A 88 -12.68 -7.10 -9.30
N GLY A 89 -13.60 -6.46 -8.59
CA GLY A 89 -14.57 -5.59 -9.22
C GLY A 89 -13.92 -4.42 -9.95
N TRP A 90 -12.88 -3.84 -9.37
CA TRP A 90 -12.13 -2.78 -10.01
C TRP A 90 -11.39 -3.27 -11.26
N ARG A 91 -10.88 -4.48 -11.21
CA ARG A 91 -10.25 -5.08 -12.38
C ARG A 91 -11.26 -5.27 -13.51
N GLU A 92 -12.41 -5.81 -13.20
CA GLU A 92 -13.45 -6.04 -14.20
C GLU A 92 -13.98 -4.73 -14.80
N ALA A 93 -14.05 -3.70 -13.99
CA ALA A 93 -14.47 -2.38 -14.46
C ALA A 93 -13.38 -1.63 -15.23
N GLY A 94 -12.18 -2.18 -15.30
CA GLY A 94 -11.06 -1.53 -15.98
C GLY A 94 -10.40 -0.42 -15.18
N VAL A 95 -10.76 -0.27 -13.91
CA VAL A 95 -10.20 0.76 -13.03
C VAL A 95 -8.84 0.34 -12.49
N LEU A 96 -8.68 -0.94 -12.21
CA LEU A 96 -7.43 -1.48 -11.67
C LEU A 96 -6.73 -2.31 -12.72
N ARG A 97 -5.47 -1.97 -13.00
CA ARG A 97 -4.65 -2.68 -13.98
C ARG A 97 -3.47 -3.36 -13.29
N GLY A 98 -2.79 -4.21 -14.01
CA GLY A 98 -1.60 -4.87 -13.51
C GLY A 98 -1.85 -6.16 -12.76
N TRP A 99 -3.02 -6.75 -12.96
CA TRP A 99 -3.36 -8.01 -12.31
C TRP A 99 -2.48 -9.13 -12.85
N ARG A 100 -1.86 -9.89 -11.95
CA ARG A 100 -0.93 -10.93 -12.36
C ARG A 100 -1.22 -12.30 -11.77
N GLY A 101 -2.19 -12.40 -10.89
CA GLY A 101 -2.47 -13.66 -10.21
C GLY A 101 -1.41 -14.00 -9.15
N GLU A 102 -0.67 -13.00 -8.68
CA GLU A 102 0.32 -13.18 -7.64
C GLU A 102 -0.21 -12.65 -6.33
N TYR A 103 -0.02 -13.41 -5.25
CA TYR A 103 -0.53 -13.01 -3.94
C TYR A 103 0.62 -12.74 -3.00
N PHE A 104 0.54 -11.63 -2.28
CA PHE A 104 1.53 -11.27 -1.28
C PHE A 104 0.84 -11.14 0.06
N ASP A 105 1.57 -11.43 1.12
CA ASP A 105 1.02 -11.30 2.47
C ASP A 105 1.00 -9.85 2.91
N VAL A 106 -0.11 -9.47 3.52
CA VAL A 106 -0.21 -8.21 4.26
C VAL A 106 0.14 -8.54 5.70
N CYS A 107 1.15 -7.88 6.24
CA CYS A 107 1.68 -8.21 7.56
C CYS A 107 1.49 -7.06 8.54
N ASP A 108 1.49 -7.40 9.82
CA ASP A 108 1.47 -6.39 10.87
C ASP A 108 2.87 -5.82 11.10
N GLU A 109 3.03 -4.96 12.11
CA GLU A 109 4.30 -4.34 12.40
C GLU A 109 5.38 -5.35 12.77
N ALA A 110 5.00 -6.45 13.36
CA ALA A 110 5.95 -7.50 13.73
C ALA A 110 6.30 -8.42 12.56
N GLY A 111 5.70 -8.20 11.41
CA GLY A 111 5.95 -9.03 10.24
C GLY A 111 5.11 -10.29 10.18
N ARG A 112 4.10 -10.41 11.02
CA ARG A 112 3.22 -11.59 11.01
C ARG A 112 2.19 -11.43 9.90
N PRO A 113 1.99 -12.46 9.06
CA PRO A 113 1.02 -12.37 7.98
C PRO A 113 -0.41 -12.35 8.52
N LEU A 114 -1.20 -11.44 8.02
CA LEU A 114 -2.59 -11.29 8.42
C LEU A 114 -3.54 -11.90 7.38
N PHE A 115 -3.28 -11.63 6.11
CA PHE A 115 -4.02 -12.20 5.00
C PHE A 115 -3.20 -12.02 3.72
N ALA A 116 -3.59 -12.73 2.67
CA ALA A 116 -2.94 -12.59 1.37
C ALA A 116 -3.85 -11.80 0.42
N LEU A 117 -3.24 -11.02 -0.46
CA LEU A 117 -3.98 -10.18 -1.38
C LEU A 117 -3.25 -10.13 -2.71
N GLU A 118 -4.02 -10.01 -3.80
CA GLU A 118 -3.44 -9.86 -5.13
C GLU A 118 -2.50 -8.66 -5.18
N ARG A 119 -1.35 -8.86 -5.77
CA ARG A 119 -0.31 -7.84 -5.87
C ARG A 119 -0.82 -6.51 -6.41
N ALA A 120 -1.66 -6.54 -7.44
CA ALA A 120 -2.18 -5.33 -8.04
C ALA A 120 -3.01 -4.49 -7.06
N ALA A 121 -3.62 -5.12 -6.07
CA ALA A 121 -4.44 -4.43 -5.09
C ALA A 121 -3.64 -3.67 -4.04
N PHE A 122 -2.36 -4.00 -3.87
CA PHE A 122 -1.52 -3.30 -2.89
C PHE A 122 -1.41 -1.82 -3.22
N ARG A 123 -1.39 -1.48 -4.49
CA ARG A 123 -1.22 -0.10 -4.91
C ARG A 123 -2.42 0.78 -4.54
N PRO A 124 -3.65 0.44 -4.92
CA PRO A 124 -4.80 1.27 -4.57
C PRO A 124 -5.04 1.37 -3.06
N PHE A 125 -4.80 0.30 -2.32
CA PHE A 125 -4.97 0.34 -0.87
C PHE A 125 -3.76 0.92 -0.14
N GLY A 126 -2.68 1.17 -0.85
CA GLY A 126 -1.47 1.73 -0.26
C GLY A 126 -0.78 0.81 0.73
N LEU A 127 -0.87 -0.50 0.51
CA LEU A 127 -0.28 -1.48 1.40
C LEU A 127 1.19 -1.71 1.08
N LEU A 128 1.97 -2.04 2.10
CA LEU A 128 3.38 -2.26 1.93
C LEU A 128 3.65 -3.71 1.53
N SER A 129 4.41 -3.89 0.44
CA SER A 129 4.82 -5.20 -0.01
C SER A 129 6.25 -5.47 0.43
N ARG A 130 6.43 -6.45 1.29
CA ARG A 130 7.76 -6.79 1.79
C ARG A 130 8.57 -7.60 0.79
N ALA A 131 7.92 -8.24 -0.14
CA ALA A 131 8.62 -9.02 -1.14
C ALA A 131 9.55 -8.16 -2.00
N ILE A 132 9.15 -6.92 -2.28
CA ILE A 132 9.98 -6.02 -3.07
C ILE A 132 11.26 -5.70 -2.35
N HIS A 133 11.20 -5.50 -1.03
CA HIS A 133 12.39 -5.19 -0.25
C HIS A 133 13.40 -6.34 -0.27
N LEU A 134 12.92 -7.54 -0.12
CA LEU A 134 13.81 -8.70 -0.14
C LEU A 134 14.52 -8.82 -1.48
N ASN A 135 13.80 -8.63 -2.57
CA ASN A 135 14.40 -8.70 -3.89
C ASN A 135 15.46 -7.63 -4.09
N GLY A 136 15.23 -6.44 -3.63
CA GLY A 136 16.20 -5.37 -3.73
C GLY A 136 17.46 -5.63 -2.94
N LEU A 137 17.34 -6.23 -1.77
CA LEU A 137 18.49 -6.51 -0.96
C LEU A 137 19.33 -7.63 -1.53
N ARG A 138 18.75 -8.53 -2.28
CA ARG A 138 19.49 -9.67 -2.78
C ARG A 138 20.16 -9.45 -4.11
N SER A 139 19.90 -8.36 -4.74
CA SER A 139 20.39 -8.15 -6.08
C SER A 139 21.91 -8.15 -6.17
N GLU A 140 22.60 -7.89 -5.09
CA GLU A 140 23.97 -7.86 -5.14
C GLU A 140 24.63 -9.11 -4.75
N GLU A 141 24.01 -10.04 -4.18
CA GLU A 141 24.54 -11.15 -3.70
C GLU A 141 24.60 -12.16 -4.64
N HIS A 142 24.77 -12.49 -5.39
CA HIS A 142 24.77 -13.40 -6.22
C HIS A 142 24.29 -14.44 -5.92
N THR A 143 23.90 -14.77 -6.06
CA THR A 143 23.49 -15.50 -5.76
C THR A 143 22.63 -16.42 -6.17
N SER A 144 22.91 -17.09 -7.00
CA SER A 144 22.11 -18.10 -7.61
C SER A 144 21.58 -19.08 -6.63
N GLU A 145 22.26 -19.33 -5.55
CA GLU A 145 21.70 -20.26 -4.62
C GLU A 145 20.51 -19.72 -3.92
N LEU A 146 20.31 -18.44 -3.92
CA LEU A 146 19.16 -17.88 -3.27
C LEU A 146 17.93 -17.99 -4.08
N GLN A 147 18.07 -18.39 -5.33
CA GLN A 147 16.93 -18.47 -6.11
C GLN A 147 16.29 -19.73 -6.03
N SER A 148 16.81 -20.66 -5.45
CA SER A 148 16.19 -21.97 -5.35
C SER A 148 15.13 -22.01 -4.30
#